data_a95be58bc8632e05fd0aff5194ad0d70
#
_entry.id   a95be58bc8632e05fd0aff5194ad0d70
#
_cell.length_a   1.000
_cell.length_b   1.000
_cell.length_c   1.000
_cell.angle_alpha   90.00
_cell.angle_beta   90.00
_cell.angle_gamma   90.00
#
_symmetry.space_group_name_H-M   'P 1'
#
loop_
_entity.id
_entity.type
_entity.pdbx_description
1 polymer ?
#
loop_
_entity_poly.entity_id
_entity_poly.type
_entity_poly.pdbx_seq_one_letter_code
_entity_poly.pdbx_strand_id
1 'polypeptide(L)'
;MDEKEIIMNKSFGEERVDIDRDFEVENCKEAKTVKVLTQNMFLRPVVKTNESDYKYERLQDLLQVIQNFDILCFQEVFSGLNSHKPQLLTVGKKAGFNYYCHSSKPGYFEKYLTDGGLVNLSRYPIVESDEEVYKKAIGDCSIAKKGVLFSKIDINGNHLYLFNTHLQANYYSSYDLYRKCINTKMYQLKQLAEYIESKTRDMKPDDKIMLVGDFNISSRKFNSHTIAQFKGYAEQDPGYNIFFEEGFNTLMEAEIMKKILSEDGLFSVKDLKERLGDEEGAPATFAGTIELEDGSKAPADTALMSQKDLMTEQSLDYIFILERNDICFKSQEDSKDMTYPITNIIKDEWLLPKQKPFTVKEDTIRVEKFLIKDKKYGALSDHFGLSVNMTAL
;
A
#
# COMPACT_ATOMS: atom_id res chain seq x y z
N MET A 1 -25.85 -31.72 -33.01
CA MET A 1 -26.17 -30.29 -32.88
C MET A 1 -25.94 -29.92 -31.46
N ASP A 2 -24.94 -29.12 -31.27
CA ASP A 2 -24.12 -29.01 -30.06
C ASP A 2 -24.79 -28.21 -28.94
N GLU A 3 -24.68 -28.79 -27.73
CA GLU A 3 -24.96 -28.14 -26.43
C GLU A 3 -23.84 -27.13 -26.04
N LYS A 4 -23.72 -26.03 -26.77
CA LYS A 4 -22.71 -24.98 -26.47
C LYS A 4 -23.23 -23.56 -26.46
N GLU A 5 -24.51 -23.34 -26.30
CA GLU A 5 -25.08 -21.98 -26.31
C GLU A 5 -26.13 -21.75 -25.22
N ILE A 6 -25.84 -21.95 -23.97
CA ILE A 6 -26.64 -21.39 -22.85
C ILE A 6 -25.74 -21.15 -21.66
N ILE A 7 -24.84 -20.19 -21.72
CA ILE A 7 -24.29 -19.51 -20.53
C ILE A 7 -23.91 -18.06 -20.92
N MET A 8 -24.87 -17.25 -21.23
CA MET A 8 -24.80 -15.81 -21.22
C MET A 8 -26.18 -15.27 -20.91
N ASN A 9 -26.43 -14.98 -19.65
CA ASN A 9 -27.36 -14.00 -19.11
C ASN A 9 -27.79 -14.43 -17.71
N LYS A 10 -26.93 -14.21 -16.73
CA LYS A 10 -27.38 -13.95 -15.38
C LYS A 10 -26.85 -12.57 -14.99
N SER A 11 -27.81 -11.66 -14.86
CA SER A 11 -27.66 -10.33 -14.30
C SER A 11 -26.85 -10.41 -13.00
N PHE A 12 -25.70 -9.74 -12.98
CA PHE A 12 -24.96 -9.49 -11.74
C PHE A 12 -25.75 -8.46 -10.94
N GLY A 13 -26.52 -8.95 -9.97
CA GLY A 13 -27.09 -8.14 -8.92
C GLY A 13 -25.96 -7.51 -8.08
N GLU A 14 -26.27 -6.39 -7.47
CA GLU A 14 -25.40 -5.69 -6.51
C GLU A 14 -24.97 -6.65 -5.39
N GLU A 15 -23.79 -7.27 -5.50
CA GLU A 15 -23.16 -7.95 -4.38
C GLU A 15 -22.57 -6.90 -3.46
N ARG A 16 -23.37 -6.49 -2.47
CA ARG A 16 -22.83 -6.05 -1.18
C ARG A 16 -21.94 -7.18 -0.68
N VAL A 17 -20.80 -6.85 -0.12
CA VAL A 17 -19.91 -7.79 0.55
C VAL A 17 -20.69 -8.44 1.69
N ASP A 18 -21.38 -9.54 1.40
CA ASP A 18 -21.93 -10.40 2.44
C ASP A 18 -20.74 -11.06 3.15
N ILE A 19 -20.58 -10.68 4.41
CA ILE A 19 -19.70 -11.37 5.35
C ILE A 19 -20.39 -12.73 5.58
N ASP A 20 -19.94 -13.74 4.84
CA ASP A 20 -20.42 -15.12 5.02
C ASP A 20 -20.07 -15.57 6.45
N ARG A 21 -21.07 -15.57 7.33
CA ARG A 21 -20.93 -15.84 8.78
C ARG A 21 -20.86 -17.32 9.13
N ASP A 22 -20.93 -18.20 8.13
CA ASP A 22 -21.11 -19.65 8.38
C ASP A 22 -19.85 -20.49 8.16
N PHE A 23 -18.65 -19.94 8.40
CA PHE A 23 -17.47 -20.79 8.55
C PHE A 23 -17.10 -20.89 10.03
N GLU A 24 -17.33 -22.09 10.60
CA GLU A 24 -16.81 -22.47 11.89
C GLU A 24 -15.32 -22.15 11.96
N VAL A 25 -14.98 -21.29 12.93
CA VAL A 25 -13.59 -20.91 13.25
C VAL A 25 -12.91 -22.13 13.87
N GLU A 26 -12.42 -23.04 13.03
CA GLU A 26 -11.42 -24.01 13.50
C GLU A 26 -10.12 -23.25 13.82
N ASN A 27 -9.93 -23.01 15.10
CA ASN A 27 -8.66 -22.71 15.77
C ASN A 27 -7.66 -21.84 14.97
N CYS A 28 -7.85 -20.52 14.94
CA CYS A 28 -6.71 -19.61 14.89
C CYS A 28 -5.88 -19.83 16.15
N LYS A 29 -4.96 -20.80 16.12
CA LYS A 29 -3.91 -20.92 17.12
C LYS A 29 -3.21 -19.58 17.19
N GLU A 30 -3.07 -19.03 18.39
CA GLU A 30 -2.40 -17.78 18.75
C GLU A 30 -1.15 -17.54 17.89
N ALA A 31 -1.32 -16.82 16.78
CA ALA A 31 -0.19 -16.45 15.96
C ALA A 31 0.52 -15.29 16.67
N LYS A 32 1.63 -15.60 17.33
CA LYS A 32 2.46 -14.61 18.04
C LYS A 32 3.01 -13.53 17.11
N THR A 33 3.02 -13.77 15.80
CA THR A 33 3.56 -12.86 14.78
C THR A 33 2.61 -12.77 13.60
N VAL A 34 2.22 -11.57 13.21
CA VAL A 34 1.40 -11.25 12.03
C VAL A 34 2.28 -10.55 11.02
N LYS A 35 2.37 -11.09 9.81
CA LYS A 35 3.19 -10.54 8.72
C LYS A 35 2.32 -9.80 7.73
N VAL A 36 2.62 -8.52 7.51
CA VAL A 36 1.91 -7.64 6.57
C VAL A 36 2.79 -7.39 5.35
N LEU A 37 2.21 -7.47 4.16
CA LEU A 37 2.84 -7.14 2.88
C LEU A 37 2.02 -6.07 2.16
N THR A 38 2.67 -5.05 1.61
CA THR A 38 2.10 -4.18 0.58
C THR A 38 2.88 -4.34 -0.72
N GLN A 39 2.16 -4.41 -1.85
CA GLN A 39 2.76 -4.63 -3.18
C GLN A 39 1.88 -4.05 -4.29
N ASN A 40 2.41 -3.15 -5.10
CA ASN A 40 1.81 -2.84 -6.40
C ASN A 40 2.01 -4.04 -7.32
N MET A 41 0.92 -4.60 -7.87
CA MET A 41 0.92 -5.85 -8.63
C MET A 41 1.05 -5.67 -10.13
N PHE A 42 0.99 -4.44 -10.63
CA PHE A 42 1.06 -4.17 -12.06
C PHE A 42 0.08 -5.03 -12.90
N LEU A 43 -1.18 -5.16 -12.45
CA LEU A 43 -2.24 -5.90 -13.15
C LEU A 43 -3.20 -4.94 -13.87
N ARG A 44 -2.65 -4.03 -14.66
CA ARG A 44 -3.41 -3.03 -15.42
C ARG A 44 -4.29 -3.67 -16.49
N PRO A 45 -5.44 -3.05 -16.87
CA PRO A 45 -6.34 -3.62 -17.88
C PRO A 45 -5.71 -3.83 -19.24
N VAL A 46 -4.81 -2.94 -19.66
CA VAL A 46 -4.09 -2.98 -20.93
C VAL A 46 -2.64 -3.36 -20.74
N VAL A 47 -2.05 -4.02 -21.74
CA VAL A 47 -0.60 -4.26 -21.82
C VAL A 47 0.07 -2.94 -22.16
N LYS A 48 1.05 -2.52 -21.36
CA LYS A 48 1.79 -1.24 -21.57
C LYS A 48 3.26 -1.44 -21.89
N THR A 49 3.77 -2.65 -21.78
CA THR A 49 5.14 -3.00 -22.11
C THR A 49 5.17 -3.91 -23.32
N ASN A 50 6.28 -3.97 -23.99
CA ASN A 50 6.64 -4.65 -25.23
C ASN A 50 5.60 -5.65 -25.80
N GLU A 51 5.72 -6.94 -25.42
CA GLU A 51 4.89 -8.02 -25.99
C GLU A 51 3.81 -8.51 -25.01
N SER A 52 4.11 -8.57 -23.71
CA SER A 52 3.22 -9.08 -22.67
C SER A 52 3.65 -8.59 -21.29
N ASP A 53 2.67 -8.34 -20.40
CA ASP A 53 2.90 -8.10 -18.97
C ASP A 53 2.84 -9.40 -18.14
N TYR A 54 2.74 -10.56 -18.76
CA TYR A 54 2.76 -11.91 -18.14
C TYR A 54 1.84 -12.04 -16.92
N LYS A 55 0.69 -11.39 -16.93
CA LYS A 55 -0.20 -11.22 -15.76
C LYS A 55 -0.69 -12.54 -15.19
N TYR A 56 -1.04 -13.49 -16.06
CA TYR A 56 -1.52 -14.80 -15.67
C TYR A 56 -0.43 -15.63 -14.98
N GLU A 57 0.74 -15.68 -15.57
CA GLU A 57 1.90 -16.43 -15.07
C GLU A 57 2.37 -15.84 -13.75
N ARG A 58 2.44 -14.52 -13.62
CA ARG A 58 2.81 -13.82 -12.39
C ARG A 58 1.82 -14.10 -11.25
N LEU A 59 0.53 -14.21 -11.54
CA LEU A 59 -0.47 -14.58 -10.54
C LEU A 59 -0.32 -16.02 -10.06
N GLN A 60 0.17 -16.93 -10.90
CA GLN A 60 0.48 -18.31 -10.47
C GLN A 60 1.71 -18.36 -9.57
N ASP A 61 2.76 -17.60 -9.92
CA ASP A 61 3.97 -17.53 -9.09
C ASP A 61 3.70 -16.84 -7.74
N LEU A 62 2.76 -15.91 -7.70
CA LEU A 62 2.35 -15.23 -6.47
C LEU A 62 1.95 -16.20 -5.36
N LEU A 63 1.29 -17.32 -5.67
CA LEU A 63 0.87 -18.31 -4.69
C LEU A 63 2.04 -18.85 -3.85
N GLN A 64 3.23 -18.94 -4.43
CA GLN A 64 4.41 -19.49 -3.73
C GLN A 64 4.96 -18.50 -2.68
N VAL A 65 4.83 -17.19 -2.92
CA VAL A 65 5.41 -16.16 -2.05
C VAL A 65 4.46 -15.68 -0.96
N ILE A 66 3.14 -15.61 -1.25
CA ILE A 66 2.17 -15.05 -0.30
C ILE A 66 1.88 -15.94 0.90
N GLN A 67 2.23 -17.23 0.86
CA GLN A 67 1.98 -18.17 1.96
C GLN A 67 2.67 -17.76 3.27
N ASN A 68 3.74 -16.98 3.19
CA ASN A 68 4.51 -16.52 4.34
C ASN A 68 3.94 -15.26 5.02
N PHE A 69 2.80 -14.73 4.54
CA PHE A 69 2.17 -13.53 5.03
C PHE A 69 0.78 -13.82 5.59
N ASP A 70 0.27 -12.89 6.39
CA ASP A 70 -1.03 -12.99 7.03
C ASP A 70 -2.00 -11.91 6.54
N ILE A 71 -1.47 -10.75 6.13
CA ILE A 71 -2.23 -9.64 5.58
C ILE A 71 -1.52 -9.14 4.33
N LEU A 72 -2.27 -8.97 3.24
CA LEU A 72 -1.77 -8.52 1.94
C LEU A 72 -2.54 -7.29 1.48
N CYS A 73 -1.81 -6.26 1.07
CA CYS A 73 -2.35 -5.01 0.55
C CYS A 73 -1.84 -4.80 -0.88
N PHE A 74 -2.69 -4.99 -1.86
CA PHE A 74 -2.32 -4.90 -3.26
C PHE A 74 -2.85 -3.64 -3.91
N GLN A 75 -2.04 -3.06 -4.82
CA GLN A 75 -2.40 -1.96 -5.72
C GLN A 75 -2.33 -2.44 -7.17
N GLU A 76 -2.94 -1.69 -8.07
CA GLU A 76 -3.07 -1.99 -9.52
C GLU A 76 -3.77 -3.31 -9.85
N VAL A 77 -4.58 -3.86 -8.98
CA VAL A 77 -5.45 -5.02 -9.27
C VAL A 77 -6.79 -4.52 -9.81
N PHE A 78 -6.75 -3.92 -10.98
CA PHE A 78 -7.94 -3.30 -11.57
C PHE A 78 -8.95 -4.32 -12.07
N SER A 79 -10.24 -4.03 -11.87
CA SER A 79 -11.34 -4.68 -12.58
C SER A 79 -11.51 -4.04 -13.96
N GLY A 80 -11.91 -4.83 -14.92
CA GLY A 80 -12.19 -4.36 -16.27
C GLY A 80 -12.73 -5.53 -17.09
N LEU A 81 -12.42 -5.55 -18.39
CA LEU A 81 -12.71 -6.67 -19.28
C LEU A 81 -11.73 -7.84 -19.08
N ASN A 82 -11.22 -8.03 -17.85
CA ASN A 82 -10.25 -9.06 -17.52
C ASN A 82 -10.66 -9.84 -16.27
N SER A 83 -10.03 -10.99 -16.07
CA SER A 83 -10.28 -11.91 -14.95
C SER A 83 -9.21 -11.86 -13.86
N HIS A 84 -8.30 -10.88 -13.87
CA HIS A 84 -7.13 -10.90 -12.98
C HIS A 84 -7.50 -10.73 -11.51
N LYS A 85 -8.44 -9.84 -11.15
CA LYS A 85 -8.91 -9.70 -9.78
C LYS A 85 -9.58 -10.99 -9.25
N PRO A 86 -10.55 -11.61 -9.95
CA PRO A 86 -11.10 -12.91 -9.54
C PRO A 86 -10.03 -14.01 -9.41
N GLN A 87 -9.03 -14.02 -10.29
CA GLN A 87 -7.91 -14.97 -10.20
C GLN A 87 -7.06 -14.71 -8.96
N LEU A 88 -6.72 -13.45 -8.66
CA LEU A 88 -6.00 -13.07 -7.44
C LEU A 88 -6.75 -13.53 -6.18
N LEU A 89 -8.06 -13.27 -6.11
CA LEU A 89 -8.89 -13.70 -4.96
C LEU A 89 -8.91 -15.22 -4.84
N THR A 90 -8.96 -15.95 -5.97
CA THR A 90 -8.87 -17.41 -5.98
C THR A 90 -7.51 -17.90 -5.46
N VAL A 91 -6.41 -17.28 -5.89
CA VAL A 91 -5.06 -17.55 -5.41
C VAL A 91 -4.95 -17.27 -3.91
N GLY A 92 -5.48 -16.14 -3.44
CA GLY A 92 -5.52 -15.77 -2.04
C GLY A 92 -6.30 -16.79 -1.20
N LYS A 93 -7.50 -17.20 -1.64
CA LYS A 93 -8.30 -18.22 -0.96
C LYS A 93 -7.55 -19.56 -0.85
N LYS A 94 -6.89 -20.01 -1.93
CA LYS A 94 -6.05 -21.22 -1.91
C LYS A 94 -4.88 -21.12 -0.92
N ALA A 95 -4.35 -19.92 -0.71
CA ALA A 95 -3.29 -19.66 0.27
C ALA A 95 -3.82 -19.46 1.71
N GLY A 96 -5.13 -19.58 1.94
CA GLY A 96 -5.75 -19.50 3.27
C GLY A 96 -6.15 -18.08 3.71
N PHE A 97 -6.24 -17.12 2.78
CA PHE A 97 -6.80 -15.79 3.06
C PHE A 97 -8.32 -15.86 2.91
N ASN A 98 -9.02 -16.03 4.04
CA ASN A 98 -10.45 -16.23 4.07
C ASN A 98 -11.25 -14.92 4.08
N TYR A 99 -10.59 -13.81 4.39
CA TYR A 99 -11.23 -12.49 4.45
C TYR A 99 -10.59 -11.56 3.44
N TYR A 100 -11.42 -10.79 2.74
CA TYR A 100 -10.93 -9.81 1.76
C TYR A 100 -11.90 -8.65 1.60
N CYS A 101 -11.38 -7.53 1.17
CA CYS A 101 -12.15 -6.42 0.60
C CYS A 101 -11.39 -5.81 -0.57
N HIS A 102 -12.07 -5.09 -1.41
CA HIS A 102 -11.49 -4.46 -2.59
C HIS A 102 -12.28 -3.22 -3.02
N SER A 103 -11.65 -2.36 -3.82
CA SER A 103 -12.31 -1.19 -4.41
C SER A 103 -13.57 -1.61 -5.18
N SER A 104 -14.65 -0.85 -4.99
CA SER A 104 -15.92 -1.08 -5.65
C SER A 104 -15.83 -0.78 -7.16
N LYS A 105 -16.55 -1.57 -7.95
CA LYS A 105 -16.70 -1.31 -9.39
C LYS A 105 -17.44 0.01 -9.61
N PRO A 106 -17.08 0.77 -10.68
CA PRO A 106 -17.86 1.95 -11.05
C PRO A 106 -19.32 1.62 -11.30
N GLY A 107 -20.22 2.47 -10.82
CA GLY A 107 -21.63 2.42 -11.16
C GLY A 107 -21.88 2.81 -12.62
N TYR A 108 -23.04 2.44 -13.15
CA TYR A 108 -23.39 2.65 -14.57
C TYR A 108 -23.33 4.11 -15.03
N PHE A 109 -23.57 5.06 -14.12
CA PHE A 109 -23.54 6.49 -14.40
C PHE A 109 -22.26 7.20 -13.90
N GLU A 110 -21.31 6.46 -13.35
CA GLU A 110 -20.03 7.05 -12.92
C GLU A 110 -19.12 7.28 -14.13
N LYS A 111 -18.26 8.30 -14.01
CA LYS A 111 -17.28 8.69 -15.05
C LYS A 111 -16.12 7.71 -15.21
N TYR A 112 -15.97 6.77 -14.29
CA TYR A 112 -14.83 5.87 -14.24
C TYR A 112 -15.03 4.64 -15.14
N LEU A 113 -13.96 4.16 -15.77
CA LEU A 113 -13.95 2.95 -16.58
C LEU A 113 -13.54 1.70 -15.81
N THR A 114 -12.81 1.89 -14.70
CA THR A 114 -12.36 0.81 -13.83
C THR A 114 -12.39 1.27 -12.36
N ASP A 115 -12.35 0.29 -11.46
CA ASP A 115 -12.26 0.55 -10.03
C ASP A 115 -10.89 1.14 -9.62
N GLY A 116 -10.67 1.30 -8.30
CA GLY A 116 -9.41 1.85 -7.75
C GLY A 116 -8.22 0.90 -7.80
N GLY A 117 -8.43 -0.37 -8.14
CA GLY A 117 -7.37 -1.38 -8.21
C GLY A 117 -6.80 -1.80 -6.84
N LEU A 118 -7.49 -1.48 -5.73
CA LEU A 118 -7.04 -1.83 -4.39
C LEU A 118 -7.69 -3.14 -3.94
N VAL A 119 -6.89 -4.01 -3.28
CA VAL A 119 -7.35 -5.27 -2.70
C VAL A 119 -6.61 -5.49 -1.38
N ASN A 120 -7.35 -5.79 -0.31
CA ASN A 120 -6.80 -6.30 0.94
C ASN A 120 -7.25 -7.74 1.14
N LEU A 121 -6.31 -8.64 1.47
CA LEU A 121 -6.57 -10.02 1.84
C LEU A 121 -6.07 -10.24 3.27
N SER A 122 -6.79 -11.00 4.07
CA SER A 122 -6.42 -11.28 5.46
C SER A 122 -6.74 -12.72 5.84
N ARG A 123 -5.89 -13.31 6.68
CA ARG A 123 -6.19 -14.55 7.42
C ARG A 123 -7.06 -14.27 8.63
N TYR A 124 -7.06 -13.03 9.12
CA TYR A 124 -7.84 -12.56 10.26
C TYR A 124 -9.13 -11.89 9.81
N PRO A 125 -10.21 -11.91 10.64
CA PRO A 125 -11.48 -11.30 10.29
C PRO A 125 -11.35 -9.81 9.93
N ILE A 126 -11.90 -9.43 8.79
CA ILE A 126 -12.13 -8.02 8.44
C ILE A 126 -13.52 -7.67 8.97
N VAL A 127 -13.60 -6.95 10.10
CA VAL A 127 -14.86 -6.64 10.80
C VAL A 127 -15.55 -5.39 10.27
N GLU A 128 -14.80 -4.53 9.58
CA GLU A 128 -15.32 -3.34 8.88
C GLU A 128 -14.46 -3.07 7.66
N SER A 129 -15.07 -2.68 6.56
CA SER A 129 -14.38 -2.18 5.37
C SER A 129 -15.15 -1.05 4.72
N ASP A 130 -14.43 -0.10 4.12
CA ASP A 130 -14.99 1.06 3.43
C ASP A 130 -13.96 1.60 2.42
N GLU A 131 -14.40 2.45 1.51
CA GLU A 131 -13.50 3.15 0.57
C GLU A 131 -13.82 4.64 0.48
N GLU A 132 -12.80 5.46 0.31
CA GLU A 132 -12.93 6.86 -0.05
C GLU A 132 -12.28 7.12 -1.40
N VAL A 133 -13.07 7.58 -2.37
CA VAL A 133 -12.61 7.86 -3.73
C VAL A 133 -12.03 9.26 -3.83
N TYR A 134 -10.86 9.39 -4.40
CA TYR A 134 -10.22 10.70 -4.58
C TYR A 134 -11.00 11.59 -5.56
N LYS A 135 -11.32 12.80 -5.12
CA LYS A 135 -12.11 13.78 -5.88
C LYS A 135 -11.35 14.35 -7.07
N LYS A 136 -10.01 14.35 -7.01
CA LYS A 136 -9.12 14.84 -8.08
C LYS A 136 -8.22 13.74 -8.60
N ALA A 137 -8.15 13.61 -9.91
CA ALA A 137 -7.21 12.80 -10.67
C ALA A 137 -7.07 13.39 -12.07
N ILE A 138 -5.94 13.16 -12.71
CA ILE A 138 -5.65 13.64 -14.07
C ILE A 138 -5.08 12.52 -14.95
N GLY A 139 -5.13 12.69 -16.26
CA GLY A 139 -4.65 11.73 -17.24
C GLY A 139 -5.33 10.36 -17.07
N ASP A 140 -4.58 9.27 -17.28
CA ASP A 140 -5.09 7.90 -17.15
C ASP A 140 -5.61 7.57 -15.74
N CYS A 141 -5.10 8.26 -14.70
CA CYS A 141 -5.61 8.08 -13.34
C CYS A 141 -7.06 8.57 -13.19
N SER A 142 -7.55 9.48 -14.04
CA SER A 142 -8.91 10.02 -13.97
C SER A 142 -9.99 9.05 -14.45
N ILE A 143 -9.60 8.00 -15.19
CA ILE A 143 -10.52 6.94 -15.64
C ILE A 143 -10.60 5.78 -14.64
N ALA A 144 -9.73 5.73 -13.66
CA ALA A 144 -9.76 4.77 -12.56
C ALA A 144 -10.35 5.42 -11.30
N LYS A 145 -11.15 4.68 -10.55
CA LYS A 145 -11.76 5.10 -9.29
C LYS A 145 -10.73 5.05 -8.14
N LYS A 146 -9.55 5.68 -8.33
CA LYS A 146 -8.48 5.69 -7.33
C LYS A 146 -8.93 6.31 -6.01
N GLY A 147 -8.41 5.79 -4.90
CA GLY A 147 -8.80 6.21 -3.57
C GLY A 147 -8.00 5.53 -2.49
N VAL A 148 -8.60 5.37 -1.33
CA VAL A 148 -8.09 4.60 -0.21
C VAL A 148 -9.12 3.53 0.17
N LEU A 149 -8.65 2.32 0.40
CA LEU A 149 -9.42 1.18 0.89
C LEU A 149 -9.10 0.98 2.36
N PHE A 150 -10.12 1.11 3.20
CA PHE A 150 -10.03 0.89 4.64
C PHE A 150 -10.43 -0.54 4.99
N SER A 151 -9.73 -1.14 5.96
CA SER A 151 -10.09 -2.40 6.58
C SER A 151 -9.79 -2.35 8.07
N LYS A 152 -10.80 -2.61 8.89
CA LYS A 152 -10.61 -2.87 10.31
C LYS A 152 -10.47 -4.37 10.52
N ILE A 153 -9.28 -4.82 10.89
CA ILE A 153 -8.95 -6.24 11.02
C ILE A 153 -8.88 -6.60 12.51
N ASP A 154 -9.65 -7.60 12.92
CA ASP A 154 -9.61 -8.12 14.30
C ASP A 154 -8.48 -9.15 14.42
N ILE A 155 -7.49 -8.82 15.24
CA ILE A 155 -6.35 -9.68 15.53
C ILE A 155 -6.38 -10.02 17.03
N ASN A 156 -7.05 -11.13 17.37
CA ASN A 156 -7.20 -11.60 18.76
C ASN A 156 -7.83 -10.56 19.71
N GLY A 157 -8.84 -9.80 19.24
CA GLY A 157 -9.55 -8.77 20.01
C GLY A 157 -8.94 -7.37 19.97
N ASN A 158 -7.74 -7.20 19.36
CA ASN A 158 -7.15 -5.91 19.04
C ASN A 158 -7.40 -5.58 17.57
N HIS A 159 -7.58 -4.31 17.23
CA HIS A 159 -7.87 -3.94 15.85
C HIS A 159 -6.69 -3.28 15.16
N LEU A 160 -6.43 -3.73 13.93
CA LEU A 160 -5.60 -3.01 12.98
C LEU A 160 -6.50 -2.18 12.06
N TYR A 161 -6.39 -0.86 12.13
CA TYR A 161 -6.98 0.08 11.18
C TYR A 161 -6.03 0.22 10.01
N LEU A 162 -6.30 -0.52 8.96
CA LEU A 162 -5.44 -0.63 7.78
C LEU A 162 -6.00 0.21 6.64
N PHE A 163 -5.19 1.13 6.13
CA PHE A 163 -5.50 1.98 4.98
C PHE A 163 -4.54 1.62 3.84
N ASN A 164 -5.08 1.16 2.72
CA ASN A 164 -4.34 0.84 1.50
C ASN A 164 -4.69 1.88 0.44
N THR A 165 -3.69 2.56 -0.14
CA THR A 165 -3.90 3.63 -1.12
C THR A 165 -3.04 3.49 -2.35
N HIS A 166 -3.47 4.14 -3.44
CA HIS A 166 -2.68 4.35 -4.64
C HIS A 166 -2.94 5.75 -5.19
N LEU A 167 -1.95 6.65 -5.05
CA LEU A 167 -2.07 8.05 -5.45
C LEU A 167 -1.88 8.26 -6.96
N GLN A 168 -2.04 9.53 -7.40
CA GLN A 168 -1.81 9.99 -8.76
C GLN A 168 -0.40 9.64 -9.23
N ALA A 169 -0.30 8.98 -10.39
CA ALA A 169 0.98 8.76 -11.06
C ALA A 169 1.55 10.05 -11.67
N ASN A 170 2.87 10.10 -11.87
CA ASN A 170 3.51 11.20 -12.56
C ASN A 170 3.43 11.04 -14.08
N TYR A 171 3.19 12.15 -14.79
CA TYR A 171 3.22 12.23 -16.24
C TYR A 171 4.23 13.32 -16.65
N TYR A 172 5.15 12.96 -17.53
CA TYR A 172 6.33 13.76 -17.85
C TYR A 172 6.30 14.35 -19.27
N SER A 173 5.15 14.32 -19.96
CA SER A 173 5.06 14.88 -21.34
C SER A 173 5.20 16.40 -21.40
N SER A 174 4.99 17.12 -20.29
CA SER A 174 5.35 18.52 -20.11
C SER A 174 5.56 18.84 -18.63
N TYR A 175 6.35 19.86 -18.33
CA TYR A 175 6.58 20.31 -16.96
C TYR A 175 5.28 20.77 -16.25
N ASP A 176 4.40 21.47 -16.99
CA ASP A 176 3.10 21.89 -16.45
C ASP A 176 2.23 20.69 -16.04
N LEU A 177 2.22 19.62 -16.85
CA LEU A 177 1.50 18.40 -16.52
C LEU A 177 2.11 17.70 -15.30
N TYR A 178 3.43 17.60 -15.24
CA TYR A 178 4.13 17.03 -14.07
C TYR A 178 3.79 17.80 -12.79
N ARG A 179 3.85 19.13 -12.82
CA ARG A 179 3.46 20.00 -11.69
C ARG A 179 1.99 19.80 -11.28
N LYS A 180 1.08 19.60 -12.25
CA LYS A 180 -0.31 19.26 -11.97
C LYS A 180 -0.44 17.89 -11.28
N CYS A 181 0.39 16.90 -11.62
CA CYS A 181 0.44 15.62 -10.92
C CYS A 181 0.81 15.81 -9.45
N ILE A 182 1.88 16.57 -9.16
CA ILE A 182 2.30 16.89 -7.79
C ILE A 182 1.15 17.53 -7.00
N ASN A 183 0.55 18.59 -7.53
CA ASN A 183 -0.54 19.30 -6.87
C ASN A 183 -1.76 18.37 -6.63
N THR A 184 -2.04 17.45 -7.55
CA THR A 184 -3.11 16.47 -7.41
C THR A 184 -2.82 15.50 -6.27
N LYS A 185 -1.58 14.99 -6.15
CA LYS A 185 -1.15 14.14 -5.02
C LYS A 185 -1.30 14.86 -3.68
N MET A 186 -0.88 16.11 -3.58
CA MET A 186 -1.02 16.89 -2.34
C MET A 186 -2.50 17.05 -1.93
N TYR A 187 -3.40 17.24 -2.90
CA TYR A 187 -4.83 17.27 -2.63
C TYR A 187 -5.39 15.93 -2.17
N GLN A 188 -4.95 14.83 -2.81
CA GLN A 188 -5.33 13.47 -2.42
C GLN A 188 -4.83 13.12 -1.02
N LEU A 189 -3.63 13.55 -0.64
CA LEU A 189 -3.07 13.36 0.70
C LEU A 189 -3.90 14.06 1.79
N LYS A 190 -4.39 15.28 1.53
CA LYS A 190 -5.29 15.97 2.46
C LYS A 190 -6.59 15.20 2.65
N GLN A 191 -7.22 14.76 1.54
CA GLN A 191 -8.43 13.95 1.60
C GLN A 191 -8.19 12.62 2.34
N LEU A 192 -7.03 11.99 2.13
CA LEU A 192 -6.60 10.79 2.84
C LEU A 192 -6.47 11.02 4.35
N ALA A 193 -5.82 12.12 4.77
CA ALA A 193 -5.66 12.45 6.19
C ALA A 193 -7.02 12.67 6.88
N GLU A 194 -7.92 13.44 6.25
CA GLU A 194 -9.30 13.66 6.73
C GLU A 194 -10.07 12.33 6.87
N TYR A 195 -9.90 11.41 5.91
CA TYR A 195 -10.55 10.11 5.95
C TYR A 195 -10.01 9.22 7.07
N ILE A 196 -8.67 9.17 7.24
CA ILE A 196 -8.03 8.43 8.34
C ILE A 196 -8.54 8.96 9.68
N GLU A 197 -8.59 10.29 9.87
CA GLU A 197 -9.15 10.90 11.08
C GLU A 197 -10.57 10.42 11.35
N SER A 198 -11.44 10.47 10.32
CA SER A 198 -12.85 10.10 10.45
C SER A 198 -13.03 8.64 10.90
N LYS A 199 -12.20 7.72 10.38
CA LYS A 199 -12.28 6.28 10.67
C LYS A 199 -11.66 5.87 12.01
N THR A 200 -10.81 6.73 12.58
CA THR A 200 -10.05 6.40 13.79
C THR A 200 -10.56 7.12 15.05
N ARG A 201 -11.66 7.87 14.97
CA ARG A 201 -12.21 8.63 16.11
C ARG A 201 -12.52 7.79 17.34
N ASP A 202 -13.05 6.61 17.12
CA ASP A 202 -13.52 5.71 18.19
C ASP A 202 -12.55 4.52 18.42
N MET A 203 -11.29 4.66 17.96
CA MET A 203 -10.29 3.61 18.17
C MET A 203 -9.87 3.53 19.63
N LYS A 204 -9.53 2.31 20.05
CA LYS A 204 -9.02 2.06 21.41
C LYS A 204 -7.52 2.37 21.49
N PRO A 205 -6.97 2.65 22.70
CA PRO A 205 -5.54 2.94 22.88
C PRO A 205 -4.59 1.82 22.41
N ASP A 206 -5.03 0.57 22.48
CA ASP A 206 -4.24 -0.60 22.07
C ASP A 206 -4.36 -0.90 20.57
N ASP A 207 -5.34 -0.33 19.87
CA ASP A 207 -5.49 -0.47 18.42
C ASP A 207 -4.31 0.19 17.68
N LYS A 208 -4.06 -0.21 16.44
CA LYS A 208 -2.97 0.33 15.61
C LYS A 208 -3.50 0.85 14.28
N ILE A 209 -2.88 1.92 13.79
CA ILE A 209 -3.15 2.49 12.47
C ILE A 209 -1.94 2.20 11.58
N MET A 210 -2.19 1.57 10.45
CA MET A 210 -1.20 1.32 9.41
C MET A 210 -1.71 1.87 8.07
N LEU A 211 -0.92 2.72 7.44
CA LEU A 211 -1.18 3.28 6.12
C LEU A 211 -0.13 2.75 5.16
N VAL A 212 -0.57 2.10 4.09
CA VAL A 212 0.30 1.43 3.12
C VAL A 212 -0.09 1.75 1.68
N GLY A 213 0.81 1.49 0.75
CA GLY A 213 0.50 1.55 -0.67
C GLY A 213 1.55 2.24 -1.52
N ASP A 214 1.17 2.45 -2.78
CA ASP A 214 1.94 3.20 -3.77
C ASP A 214 1.53 4.68 -3.75
N PHE A 215 2.40 5.51 -3.22
CA PHE A 215 2.17 6.96 -3.12
C PHE A 215 2.61 7.74 -4.37
N ASN A 216 3.33 7.10 -5.28
CA ASN A 216 3.92 7.78 -6.44
C ASN A 216 4.74 9.02 -6.07
N ILE A 217 5.33 9.02 -4.86
CA ILE A 217 6.20 10.06 -4.29
C ILE A 217 7.50 9.37 -3.89
N SER A 218 8.62 9.76 -4.49
CA SER A 218 9.90 9.14 -4.14
C SER A 218 10.50 9.75 -2.88
N SER A 219 10.92 8.89 -1.94
CA SER A 219 11.75 9.26 -0.79
C SER A 219 13.23 8.86 -0.98
N ARG A 220 13.68 8.75 -2.23
CA ARG A 220 15.05 8.51 -2.63
C ARG A 220 15.53 9.61 -3.58
N LYS A 221 16.78 10.05 -3.45
CA LYS A 221 17.42 11.04 -4.33
C LYS A 221 17.46 10.54 -5.78
N PHE A 222 17.47 11.46 -6.72
CA PHE A 222 17.68 11.13 -8.12
C PHE A 222 19.08 10.58 -8.35
N ASN A 223 19.17 9.40 -8.91
CA ASN A 223 20.42 8.83 -9.38
C ASN A 223 20.75 9.32 -10.81
N SER A 224 21.89 8.90 -11.35
CA SER A 224 22.34 9.30 -12.68
C SER A 224 21.34 8.94 -13.80
N HIS A 225 20.62 7.83 -13.67
CA HIS A 225 19.59 7.38 -14.63
C HIS A 225 18.37 8.31 -14.60
N THR A 226 17.88 8.62 -13.40
CA THR A 226 16.77 9.57 -13.22
C THR A 226 17.16 10.97 -13.72
N ILE A 227 18.37 11.44 -13.41
CA ILE A 227 18.88 12.72 -13.90
C ILE A 227 18.94 12.73 -15.44
N ALA A 228 19.43 11.66 -16.07
CA ALA A 228 19.46 11.53 -17.52
C ALA A 228 18.05 11.55 -18.13
N GLN A 229 17.09 10.91 -17.48
CA GLN A 229 15.68 10.94 -17.88
C GLN A 229 15.13 12.38 -17.86
N PHE A 230 15.34 13.12 -16.77
CA PHE A 230 14.89 14.53 -16.68
C PHE A 230 15.62 15.45 -17.67
N LYS A 231 16.90 15.22 -17.96
CA LYS A 231 17.60 15.95 -19.05
C LYS A 231 16.92 15.72 -20.40
N GLY A 232 16.55 14.47 -20.71
CA GLY A 232 15.79 14.17 -21.92
C GLY A 232 14.40 14.83 -21.97
N TYR A 233 13.74 15.02 -20.83
CA TYR A 233 12.51 15.82 -20.77
C TYR A 233 12.78 17.32 -20.96
N ALA A 234 13.87 17.86 -20.40
CA ALA A 234 14.24 19.26 -20.55
C ALA A 234 14.61 19.65 -22.01
N GLU A 235 15.12 18.71 -22.79
CA GLU A 235 15.32 18.90 -24.25
C GLU A 235 13.99 19.12 -24.99
N GLN A 236 12.89 18.52 -24.50
CA GLN A 236 11.57 18.62 -25.10
C GLN A 236 10.73 19.77 -24.50
N ASP A 237 10.93 20.09 -23.24
CA ASP A 237 10.25 21.16 -22.51
C ASP A 237 11.22 21.81 -21.51
N PRO A 238 11.75 23.04 -21.84
CA PRO A 238 12.69 23.76 -20.98
C PRO A 238 12.19 24.04 -19.56
N GLY A 239 10.88 23.93 -19.29
CA GLY A 239 10.34 24.06 -17.94
C GLY A 239 10.94 23.08 -16.95
N TYR A 240 11.45 21.92 -17.41
CA TYR A 240 12.16 20.96 -16.56
C TYR A 240 13.54 21.41 -16.08
N ASN A 241 14.10 22.49 -16.63
CA ASN A 241 15.43 23.01 -16.21
C ASN A 241 15.45 23.42 -14.73
N ILE A 242 14.29 23.69 -14.13
CA ILE A 242 14.16 23.98 -12.70
C ILE A 242 14.80 22.91 -11.80
N PHE A 243 14.80 21.64 -12.24
CA PHE A 243 15.47 20.57 -11.50
C PHE A 243 16.99 20.73 -11.43
N PHE A 244 17.58 21.46 -12.38
CA PHE A 244 19.02 21.68 -12.47
C PHE A 244 19.43 23.04 -11.92
N GLU A 245 18.58 24.06 -12.08
CA GLU A 245 18.87 25.44 -11.68
C GLU A 245 18.62 25.67 -10.18
N GLU A 246 17.56 25.09 -9.62
CA GLU A 246 17.16 25.29 -8.21
C GLU A 246 17.59 24.14 -7.29
N GLY A 247 18.32 23.15 -7.82
CA GLY A 247 18.73 21.97 -7.04
C GLY A 247 17.54 21.22 -6.49
N PHE A 248 16.53 20.98 -7.33
CA PHE A 248 15.27 20.32 -6.93
C PHE A 248 15.53 19.06 -6.11
N ASN A 249 15.09 19.08 -4.87
CA ASN A 249 15.23 17.97 -3.97
C ASN A 249 13.98 17.08 -4.09
N THR A 250 14.16 15.87 -4.65
CA THR A 250 13.10 14.83 -4.68
C THR A 250 12.51 14.54 -3.31
N LEU A 251 13.29 14.71 -2.26
CA LEU A 251 12.84 14.46 -0.88
C LEU A 251 11.81 15.50 -0.42
N MET A 252 11.70 16.66 -1.10
CA MET A 252 10.74 17.70 -0.73
C MET A 252 9.29 17.21 -0.83
N GLU A 253 8.93 16.43 -1.85
CA GLU A 253 7.57 15.87 -1.96
C GLU A 253 7.29 14.90 -0.80
N ALA A 254 8.26 14.07 -0.41
CA ALA A 254 8.13 13.15 0.70
C ALA A 254 8.01 13.87 2.06
N GLU A 255 8.75 14.95 2.25
CA GLU A 255 8.65 15.80 3.45
C GLU A 255 7.29 16.49 3.55
N ILE A 256 6.79 17.05 2.43
CA ILE A 256 5.46 17.66 2.38
C ILE A 256 4.37 16.61 2.66
N MET A 257 4.50 15.41 2.10
CA MET A 257 3.58 14.30 2.37
C MET A 257 3.48 13.99 3.86
N LYS A 258 4.61 13.80 4.55
CA LYS A 258 4.64 13.55 5.99
C LYS A 258 4.03 14.70 6.78
N LYS A 259 4.32 15.94 6.39
CA LYS A 259 3.73 17.13 7.00
C LYS A 259 2.21 17.14 6.85
N ILE A 260 1.65 16.83 5.68
CA ILE A 260 0.20 16.76 5.47
C ILE A 260 -0.43 15.66 6.31
N LEU A 261 0.18 14.46 6.36
CA LEU A 261 -0.33 13.34 7.16
C LEU A 261 -0.28 13.61 8.67
N SER A 262 0.60 14.50 9.14
CA SER A 262 0.70 14.94 10.53
C SER A 262 0.08 16.32 10.78
N GLU A 263 -0.66 16.89 9.80
CA GLU A 263 -1.26 18.22 9.91
C GLU A 263 -2.15 18.30 11.14
N ASP A 264 -2.14 19.47 11.79
CA ASP A 264 -2.83 19.75 13.05
C ASP A 264 -2.34 18.98 14.29
N GLY A 265 -1.24 18.23 14.17
CA GLY A 265 -0.68 17.49 15.31
C GLY A 265 -1.53 16.31 15.79
N LEU A 266 -2.57 15.93 15.04
CA LEU A 266 -3.46 14.83 15.39
C LEU A 266 -2.75 13.47 15.36
N PHE A 267 -1.86 13.28 14.38
CA PHE A 267 -1.08 12.06 14.24
C PHE A 267 0.41 12.33 14.34
N SER A 268 1.13 11.44 15.01
CA SER A 268 2.54 11.21 14.74
C SER A 268 2.67 10.20 13.60
N VAL A 269 3.54 10.48 12.63
CA VAL A 269 3.67 9.69 11.39
C VAL A 269 5.08 9.12 11.32
N LYS A 270 5.21 7.81 11.23
CA LYS A 270 6.48 7.12 11.13
C LYS A 270 6.56 6.30 9.85
N ASP A 271 7.48 6.64 8.97
CA ASP A 271 7.82 5.85 7.78
C ASP A 271 8.80 4.73 8.17
N LEU A 272 8.33 3.49 8.09
CA LEU A 272 9.16 2.35 8.52
C LEU A 272 10.33 2.08 7.58
N LYS A 273 10.20 2.33 6.29
CA LYS A 273 11.25 2.05 5.31
C LYS A 273 12.49 2.95 5.43
N GLU A 274 12.38 4.11 6.11
CA GLU A 274 13.53 4.97 6.39
C GLU A 274 14.65 4.25 7.16
N ARG A 275 14.30 3.23 7.94
CA ARG A 275 15.29 2.41 8.66
C ARG A 275 16.18 1.57 7.75
N LEU A 276 15.76 1.34 6.52
CA LEU A 276 16.49 0.59 5.49
C LEU A 276 17.27 1.51 4.54
N GLY A 277 17.17 2.83 4.75
CA GLY A 277 17.78 3.83 3.89
C GLY A 277 19.31 3.84 3.94
N ASP A 278 19.89 4.33 2.85
CA ASP A 278 21.30 4.65 2.69
C ASP A 278 21.49 6.18 2.52
N GLU A 279 22.68 6.62 2.10
CA GLU A 279 22.98 8.05 1.84
C GLU A 279 22.11 8.66 0.72
N GLU A 280 21.53 7.82 -0.15
CA GLU A 280 20.64 8.21 -1.23
C GLU A 280 19.16 8.29 -0.81
N GLY A 281 18.82 7.89 0.41
CA GLY A 281 17.47 7.89 0.97
C GLY A 281 16.91 6.51 1.20
N ALA A 282 15.56 6.37 1.19
CA ALA A 282 14.90 5.09 1.39
C ALA A 282 15.21 4.09 0.26
N PRO A 283 15.09 2.77 0.51
CA PRO A 283 15.39 1.75 -0.50
C PRO A 283 14.46 1.88 -1.71
N ALA A 284 14.98 1.52 -2.89
CA ALA A 284 14.18 1.49 -4.11
C ALA A 284 13.07 0.43 -4.00
N THR A 285 11.84 0.84 -4.36
CA THR A 285 10.68 -0.07 -4.48
C THR A 285 10.16 -0.14 -5.90
N PHE A 286 10.52 0.81 -6.77
CA PHE A 286 10.22 0.83 -8.20
C PHE A 286 11.51 0.93 -9.01
N ALA A 287 11.57 0.27 -10.16
CA ALA A 287 12.73 0.23 -11.05
C ALA A 287 14.03 -0.15 -10.34
N GLY A 288 13.92 -1.06 -9.39
CA GLY A 288 15.04 -1.50 -8.56
C GLY A 288 16.06 -2.34 -9.32
N THR A 289 17.23 -2.49 -8.72
CA THR A 289 18.37 -3.23 -9.29
C THR A 289 18.70 -4.48 -8.48
N ILE A 290 19.42 -5.38 -9.12
CA ILE A 290 20.14 -6.51 -8.51
C ILE A 290 21.63 -6.33 -8.70
N GLU A 291 22.43 -6.85 -7.78
CA GLU A 291 23.86 -6.92 -7.89
C GLU A 291 24.25 -8.21 -8.62
N LEU A 292 25.11 -8.10 -9.62
CA LEU A 292 25.68 -9.22 -10.36
C LEU A 292 26.94 -9.76 -9.67
N GLU A 293 27.42 -10.92 -10.08
CA GLU A 293 28.61 -11.58 -9.51
C GLU A 293 29.89 -10.73 -9.61
N ASP A 294 29.98 -9.86 -10.60
CA ASP A 294 31.10 -8.93 -10.79
C ASP A 294 30.98 -7.61 -9.99
N GLY A 295 29.93 -7.47 -9.17
CA GLY A 295 29.62 -6.29 -8.37
C GLY A 295 28.93 -5.16 -9.15
N SER A 296 28.64 -5.34 -10.44
CA SER A 296 27.87 -4.37 -11.22
C SER A 296 26.37 -4.48 -10.91
N LYS A 297 25.62 -3.41 -11.19
CA LYS A 297 24.16 -3.40 -11.05
C LYS A 297 23.48 -3.68 -12.38
N ALA A 298 22.41 -4.45 -12.36
CA ALA A 298 21.50 -4.67 -13.47
C ALA A 298 20.04 -4.41 -13.04
N PRO A 299 19.13 -4.08 -14.00
CA PRO A 299 17.70 -4.01 -13.68
C PRO A 299 17.20 -5.36 -13.13
N ALA A 300 16.39 -5.34 -12.09
CA ALA A 300 15.77 -6.55 -11.54
C ALA A 300 14.77 -7.18 -12.52
N ASP A 301 14.15 -6.36 -13.36
CA ASP A 301 13.26 -6.78 -14.45
C ASP A 301 13.39 -5.84 -15.65
N THR A 302 13.34 -6.39 -16.84
CA THR A 302 13.36 -5.64 -18.12
C THR A 302 12.09 -5.83 -18.94
N ALA A 303 11.26 -6.81 -18.58
CA ALA A 303 10.07 -7.16 -19.33
C ALA A 303 8.85 -6.33 -18.91
N LEU A 304 8.73 -6.00 -17.63
CA LEU A 304 7.61 -5.25 -17.06
C LEU A 304 7.84 -3.73 -17.07
N MET A 305 9.08 -3.30 -17.22
CA MET A 305 9.46 -1.88 -17.20
C MET A 305 9.63 -1.28 -18.59
N SER A 306 9.36 0.01 -18.70
CA SER A 306 9.77 0.78 -19.87
C SER A 306 11.28 1.03 -19.87
N GLN A 307 11.89 1.14 -21.05
CA GLN A 307 13.32 1.45 -21.18
C GLN A 307 13.72 2.76 -20.46
N LYS A 308 12.79 3.71 -20.36
CA LYS A 308 13.02 5.01 -19.70
C LYS A 308 13.14 4.87 -18.18
N ASP A 309 12.46 3.89 -17.60
CA ASP A 309 12.38 3.73 -16.15
C ASP A 309 13.46 2.79 -15.61
N LEU A 310 14.13 2.02 -16.49
CA LEU A 310 15.17 1.09 -16.07
C LEU A 310 16.25 1.77 -15.22
N MET A 311 16.55 1.16 -14.07
CA MET A 311 17.59 1.58 -13.12
C MET A 311 17.37 2.98 -12.50
N THR A 312 16.17 3.58 -12.58
CA THR A 312 15.90 4.87 -11.94
C THR A 312 15.79 4.79 -10.42
N GLU A 313 15.60 3.61 -9.86
CA GLU A 313 15.63 3.32 -8.42
C GLU A 313 14.81 4.31 -7.57
N GLN A 314 13.50 4.35 -7.79
CA GLN A 314 12.60 5.21 -7.03
C GLN A 314 11.99 4.47 -5.82
N SER A 315 11.76 5.19 -4.72
CA SER A 315 11.14 4.67 -3.50
C SER A 315 9.70 5.18 -3.39
N LEU A 316 8.75 4.50 -4.02
CA LEU A 316 7.37 4.96 -4.22
C LEU A 316 6.36 4.34 -3.25
N ASP A 317 6.67 3.13 -2.73
CA ASP A 317 5.81 2.38 -1.85
C ASP A 317 6.15 2.65 -0.38
N TYR A 318 5.15 2.61 0.51
CA TYR A 318 5.31 2.98 1.91
C TYR A 318 4.55 2.04 2.84
N ILE A 319 5.08 1.93 4.07
CA ILE A 319 4.38 1.46 5.26
C ILE A 319 4.57 2.54 6.33
N PHE A 320 3.52 3.29 6.61
CA PHE A 320 3.46 4.24 7.71
C PHE A 320 2.75 3.64 8.91
N ILE A 321 3.28 3.89 10.09
CA ILE A 321 2.57 3.73 11.35
C ILE A 321 2.14 5.12 11.82
N LEU A 322 0.84 5.26 12.10
CA LEU A 322 0.28 6.49 12.65
C LEU A 322 -0.14 6.23 14.10
N GLU A 323 0.18 7.17 14.98
CA GLU A 323 -0.28 7.15 16.37
C GLU A 323 -1.09 8.44 16.63
N ARG A 324 -2.27 8.28 17.22
CA ARG A 324 -3.09 9.43 17.59
C ARG A 324 -2.59 10.07 18.87
N ASN A 325 -2.27 11.36 18.79
CA ASN A 325 -1.74 12.12 19.94
C ASN A 325 -2.82 12.45 20.97
N ASP A 326 -4.09 12.59 20.57
CA ASP A 326 -5.22 12.91 21.45
C ASP A 326 -5.66 11.74 22.35
N ILE A 327 -5.38 10.49 21.95
CA ILE A 327 -5.73 9.31 22.77
C ILE A 327 -4.84 9.22 24.02
N CYS A 328 -3.56 9.63 23.92
CA CYS A 328 -2.64 9.63 25.06
C CYS A 328 -3.06 10.62 26.18
N PHE A 329 -3.77 11.71 25.86
CA PHE A 329 -4.18 12.69 26.86
C PHE A 329 -5.41 12.24 27.68
N LYS A 330 -6.34 11.47 27.12
CA LYS A 330 -7.50 10.97 27.85
C LYS A 330 -7.13 9.96 28.95
N SER A 331 -6.08 9.16 28.73
CA SER A 331 -5.62 8.20 29.74
C SER A 331 -4.93 8.86 30.95
N GLN A 332 -4.51 10.14 30.85
CA GLN A 332 -3.93 10.90 31.96
C GLN A 332 -4.97 11.76 32.70
N GLU A 333 -6.07 12.18 32.05
CA GLU A 333 -7.12 12.95 32.71
C GLU A 333 -8.07 12.09 33.55
N ASP A 334 -8.36 10.86 33.13
CA ASP A 334 -9.17 9.92 33.91
C ASP A 334 -8.47 9.41 35.19
N SER A 335 -7.18 9.70 35.37
CA SER A 335 -6.42 9.32 36.57
C SER A 335 -6.42 10.39 37.66
N LYS A 336 -6.99 11.58 37.41
CA LYS A 336 -6.95 12.70 38.40
C LYS A 336 -8.07 12.74 39.41
N ASP A 337 -9.07 11.89 39.29
CA ASP A 337 -10.27 11.97 40.14
C ASP A 337 -10.52 10.79 41.10
N MET A 338 -9.41 10.10 41.52
CA MET A 338 -9.52 9.15 42.64
C MET A 338 -8.51 9.47 43.71
N THR A 339 -8.83 10.44 44.54
CA THR A 339 -8.20 10.59 45.87
C THR A 339 -8.77 9.54 46.83
N TYR A 340 -8.15 8.34 46.87
CA TYR A 340 -8.28 7.46 48.00
C TYR A 340 -6.92 7.36 48.72
N PRO A 341 -6.88 7.49 50.05
CA PRO A 341 -5.65 7.31 50.79
C PRO A 341 -5.31 5.82 50.83
N ILE A 342 -4.43 5.38 49.97
CA ILE A 342 -3.89 4.01 50.01
C ILE A 342 -2.68 4.02 50.95
N THR A 343 -2.92 3.66 52.18
CA THR A 343 -1.89 3.19 53.07
C THR A 343 -1.50 1.76 52.70
N ASN A 344 -0.25 1.62 52.24
CA ASN A 344 0.58 0.43 52.28
C ASN A 344 -0.04 -0.94 51.97
N ILE A 345 0.05 -1.36 50.71
CA ILE A 345 0.48 -2.72 50.29
C ILE A 345 0.64 -2.65 48.74
N ILE A 346 1.76 -2.14 48.30
CA ILE A 346 2.16 -2.35 46.87
C ILE A 346 3.01 -3.63 46.91
N LYS A 347 2.46 -4.74 46.51
CA LYS A 347 3.23 -5.90 46.11
C LYS A 347 3.92 -5.56 44.80
N ASP A 348 5.25 -5.72 44.75
CA ASP A 348 6.11 -5.42 43.58
C ASP A 348 5.68 -6.17 42.25
N GLU A 349 4.75 -7.09 42.32
CA GLU A 349 4.20 -7.83 41.18
C GLU A 349 3.36 -6.98 40.20
N TRP A 350 3.01 -5.71 40.57
CA TRP A 350 2.19 -4.82 39.71
C TRP A 350 3.03 -3.87 38.86
N LEU A 351 4.35 -3.88 39.02
CA LEU A 351 5.30 -3.00 38.30
C LEU A 351 5.95 -3.65 37.09
N LEU A 352 5.58 -4.87 36.71
CA LEU A 352 6.02 -5.41 35.44
C LEU A 352 5.38 -4.56 34.33
N PRO A 353 6.20 -4.04 33.38
CA PRO A 353 5.63 -3.30 32.25
C PRO A 353 4.62 -4.19 31.58
N LYS A 354 3.33 -3.78 31.59
CA LYS A 354 2.29 -4.47 30.82
C LYS A 354 2.80 -4.54 29.39
N GLN A 355 3.14 -5.74 28.93
CA GLN A 355 3.53 -5.94 27.56
C GLN A 355 2.38 -5.39 26.70
N LYS A 356 2.67 -4.42 25.84
CA LYS A 356 1.64 -3.91 24.93
C LYS A 356 1.17 -5.08 24.09
N PRO A 357 -0.12 -5.43 24.13
CA PRO A 357 -0.63 -6.67 23.55
C PRO A 357 -0.52 -6.70 22.02
N PHE A 358 -0.35 -5.53 21.39
CA PHE A 358 -0.30 -5.38 19.95
C PHE A 358 0.75 -4.35 19.56
N THR A 359 1.84 -4.81 18.93
CA THR A 359 2.97 -3.94 18.57
C THR A 359 3.50 -4.23 17.17
N VAL A 360 3.90 -3.18 16.44
CA VAL A 360 4.64 -3.31 15.19
C VAL A 360 6.13 -3.51 15.50
N LYS A 361 6.72 -4.53 14.91
CA LYS A 361 8.15 -4.83 15.01
C LYS A 361 8.89 -4.11 13.88
N GLU A 362 9.17 -2.84 14.08
CA GLU A 362 9.74 -1.94 13.08
C GLU A 362 11.08 -2.40 12.51
N ASP A 363 11.88 -3.11 13.31
CA ASP A 363 13.16 -3.70 12.91
C ASP A 363 13.02 -4.86 11.93
N THR A 364 11.80 -5.32 11.69
CA THR A 364 11.47 -6.38 10.74
C THR A 364 11.04 -5.87 9.37
N ILE A 365 11.02 -4.54 9.16
CA ILE A 365 10.73 -3.96 7.84
C ILE A 365 11.70 -4.51 6.78
N ARG A 366 11.17 -4.90 5.61
CA ARG A 366 11.98 -5.45 4.51
C ARG A 366 11.44 -5.04 3.16
N VAL A 367 12.35 -4.96 2.18
CA VAL A 367 12.02 -4.91 0.76
C VAL A 367 11.93 -6.33 0.22
N GLU A 368 10.78 -6.70 -0.28
CA GLU A 368 10.50 -8.02 -0.85
C GLU A 368 10.62 -7.93 -2.38
N LYS A 369 11.76 -8.38 -2.91
CA LYS A 369 12.05 -8.25 -4.35
C LYS A 369 11.27 -9.24 -5.21
N PHE A 370 10.86 -10.39 -4.66
CA PHE A 370 10.16 -11.48 -5.36
C PHE A 370 10.70 -11.77 -6.76
N LEU A 371 12.03 -11.99 -6.82
CA LEU A 371 12.72 -12.28 -8.07
C LEU A 371 12.32 -13.67 -8.59
N ILE A 372 12.08 -13.76 -9.89
CA ILE A 372 11.67 -14.96 -10.59
C ILE A 372 12.83 -15.39 -11.51
N LYS A 373 13.26 -16.64 -11.38
CA LYS A 373 14.29 -17.22 -12.21
C LYS A 373 13.68 -18.01 -13.38
N ASP A 374 14.42 -18.09 -14.48
CA ASP A 374 14.11 -18.95 -15.63
C ASP A 374 12.77 -18.63 -16.34
N LYS A 375 12.30 -17.36 -16.24
CA LYS A 375 11.13 -16.86 -16.96
C LYS A 375 11.47 -15.62 -17.79
N LYS A 376 10.53 -15.21 -18.65
CA LYS A 376 10.66 -14.00 -19.48
C LYS A 376 10.55 -12.70 -18.69
N TYR A 377 10.15 -12.75 -17.42
CA TYR A 377 10.11 -11.63 -16.48
C TYR A 377 10.97 -11.96 -15.26
N GLY A 378 11.63 -10.97 -14.72
CA GLY A 378 12.63 -11.11 -13.64
C GLY A 378 12.04 -10.97 -12.24
N ALA A 379 10.83 -10.41 -12.10
CA ALA A 379 10.17 -10.17 -10.83
C ALA A 379 8.64 -10.31 -10.92
N LEU A 380 7.96 -10.46 -9.78
CA LEU A 380 6.49 -10.54 -9.74
C LEU A 380 5.80 -9.24 -10.17
N SER A 381 6.48 -8.09 -10.10
CA SER A 381 5.97 -6.77 -10.49
C SER A 381 7.13 -5.88 -10.89
N ASP A 382 6.84 -4.74 -11.53
CA ASP A 382 7.76 -3.62 -11.72
C ASP A 382 8.06 -2.88 -10.40
N HIS A 383 7.29 -3.17 -9.34
CA HIS A 383 7.55 -2.75 -7.97
C HIS A 383 8.05 -3.91 -7.10
N PHE A 384 8.89 -3.60 -6.11
CA PHE A 384 9.18 -4.48 -4.99
C PHE A 384 8.17 -4.24 -3.86
N GLY A 385 7.82 -5.30 -3.13
CA GLY A 385 6.95 -5.19 -1.98
C GLY A 385 7.67 -4.64 -0.75
N LEU A 386 6.90 -4.17 0.22
CA LEU A 386 7.37 -3.88 1.57
C LEU A 386 6.65 -4.78 2.55
N SER A 387 7.37 -5.36 3.50
CA SER A 387 6.78 -6.19 4.55
C SER A 387 7.24 -5.78 5.94
N VAL A 388 6.38 -6.02 6.94
CA VAL A 388 6.68 -5.80 8.35
C VAL A 388 5.96 -6.83 9.21
N ASN A 389 6.53 -7.16 10.36
CA ASN A 389 5.90 -8.03 11.34
C ASN A 389 5.23 -7.21 12.45
N MET A 390 4.11 -7.73 12.93
CA MET A 390 3.43 -7.27 14.15
C MET A 390 3.37 -8.43 15.14
N THR A 391 3.34 -8.14 16.43
CA THR A 391 3.04 -9.13 17.47
C THR A 391 1.65 -8.90 18.02
N ALA A 392 0.86 -9.96 18.07
CA ALA A 392 -0.39 -10.03 18.82
C ALA A 392 -0.19 -11.06 19.95
N LEU A 393 -0.48 -10.66 21.19
CA LEU A 393 -0.44 -11.51 22.38
C LEU A 393 -1.81 -12.07 22.69
#